data_c97cf651c1ca4e6040220d687b5e44ab
#
_entry.id   c97cf651c1ca4e6040220d687b5e44ab
#
_cell.length_a   1.000
_cell.length_b   1.000
_cell.length_c   1.000
_cell.angle_alpha   90.00
_cell.angle_beta   90.00
_cell.angle_gamma   90.00
#
_symmetry.space_group_name_H-M   'P 1'
#
loop_
_entity.id
_entity.type
_entity.pdbx_description
1 polymer ?
#
loop_
_entity_poly.entity_id
_entity_poly.type
_entity_poly.pdbx_seq_one_letter_code
_entity_poly.pdbx_strand_id
1 'polypeptide(L)'
;NILTSRQQWIWNRPIHKAIIHIDEGASKALQKNSSLLAIGVKSIEGKFYRGDTVLIHYKKKELARGMINYDFKEMEQIKGQKSKDFSGILGFVREDEIIHKDNMVTSR
;
A
#
# COMPACT_ATOMS: atom_id res chain seq x y z
N ASN A 1 -19.76 2.74 10.92
CA ASN A 1 -19.63 2.37 9.53
C ASN A 1 -19.64 0.88 9.36
N ILE A 2 -20.40 0.44 8.38
CA ILE A 2 -20.48 -0.97 8.04
C ILE A 2 -19.39 -1.26 7.00
N LEU A 3 -18.46 -2.13 7.37
CA LEU A 3 -17.44 -2.59 6.45
C LEU A 3 -17.99 -3.69 5.57
N THR A 4 -17.52 -3.76 4.32
CA THR A 4 -17.81 -4.90 3.46
C THR A 4 -17.17 -6.16 4.04
N SER A 5 -17.58 -7.34 3.59
CA SER A 5 -16.98 -8.60 4.05
C SER A 5 -15.47 -8.61 3.80
N ARG A 6 -15.03 -8.12 2.63
CA ARG A 6 -13.60 -8.04 2.30
C ARG A 6 -12.87 -7.09 3.24
N GLN A 7 -13.47 -5.92 3.53
CA GLN A 7 -12.86 -4.94 4.41
C GLN A 7 -12.76 -5.46 5.84
N GLN A 8 -13.77 -6.19 6.33
CA GLN A 8 -13.72 -6.82 7.64
C GLN A 8 -12.59 -7.86 7.71
N TRP A 9 -12.44 -8.65 6.65
CA TRP A 9 -11.40 -9.65 6.58
C TRP A 9 -10.01 -9.00 6.64
N ILE A 10 -9.79 -7.93 5.88
CA ILE A 10 -8.52 -7.19 5.89
C ILE A 10 -8.26 -6.61 7.28
N TRP A 11 -9.27 -5.99 7.87
CA TRP A 11 -9.14 -5.34 9.18
C TRP A 11 -8.77 -6.33 10.27
N ASN A 12 -9.30 -7.55 10.19
CA ASN A 12 -9.12 -8.56 11.22
C ASN A 12 -7.90 -9.47 10.98
N ARG A 13 -7.22 -9.34 9.85
CA ARG A 13 -6.04 -10.18 9.58
C ARG A 13 -4.90 -9.83 10.53
N PRO A 14 -4.10 -10.83 10.94
CA PRO A 14 -2.87 -10.56 11.66
C PRO A 14 -2.00 -9.63 10.82
N ILE A 15 -1.47 -8.59 11.45
CA ILE A 15 -0.64 -7.60 10.78
C ILE A 15 0.81 -7.94 11.00
N HIS A 16 1.54 -8.19 9.93
CA HIS A 16 2.99 -8.21 9.99
C HIS A 16 3.45 -6.79 10.30
N LYS A 17 4.57 -6.64 11.00
CA LYS A 17 5.10 -5.32 11.34
C LYS A 17 5.67 -4.66 10.08
N ALA A 18 4.82 -4.47 9.10
CA ALA A 18 5.17 -3.88 7.80
C ALA A 18 4.45 -2.55 7.66
N ILE A 19 5.20 -1.50 7.43
CA ILE A 19 4.68 -0.15 7.36
C ILE A 19 5.13 0.49 6.05
N ILE A 20 4.16 1.09 5.36
CA ILE A 20 4.42 1.85 4.13
C ILE A 20 4.24 3.32 4.49
N HIS A 21 5.31 4.10 4.40
CA HIS A 21 5.26 5.53 4.67
C HIS A 21 5.00 6.28 3.37
N ILE A 22 3.98 7.14 3.38
CA ILE A 22 3.53 7.84 2.18
C ILE A 22 3.69 9.35 2.33
N ASP A 23 3.63 10.06 1.20
CA ASP A 23 3.72 11.51 1.18
C ASP A 23 2.33 12.16 1.30
N GLU A 24 2.31 13.50 1.33
CA GLU A 24 1.06 14.25 1.48
C GLU A 24 0.10 14.00 0.32
N GLY A 25 0.62 13.94 -0.90
CA GLY A 25 -0.22 13.71 -2.08
C GLY A 25 -0.93 12.37 -2.01
N ALA A 26 -0.20 11.32 -1.63
CA ALA A 26 -0.79 9.99 -1.46
C ALA A 26 -1.80 9.97 -0.32
N SER A 27 -1.49 10.67 0.77
CA SER A 27 -2.40 10.80 1.90
C SER A 27 -3.74 11.39 1.47
N LYS A 28 -3.70 12.46 0.69
CA LYS A 28 -4.91 13.11 0.17
C LYS A 28 -5.67 12.19 -0.78
N ALA A 29 -4.96 11.45 -1.62
CA ALA A 29 -5.59 10.51 -2.55
C ALA A 29 -6.34 9.41 -1.80
N LEU A 30 -5.75 8.88 -0.72
CA LEU A 30 -6.41 7.85 0.09
C LEU A 30 -7.70 8.39 0.72
N GLN A 31 -7.71 9.65 1.14
CA GLN A 31 -8.91 10.26 1.70
C GLN A 31 -10.04 10.36 0.67
N LYS A 32 -9.70 10.33 -0.62
CA LYS A 32 -10.67 10.37 -1.72
C LYS A 32 -10.96 8.98 -2.28
N ASN A 33 -10.67 7.93 -1.52
CA ASN A 33 -10.88 6.53 -1.94
C ASN A 33 -10.09 6.13 -3.18
N SER A 34 -8.93 6.71 -3.40
CA SER A 34 -8.04 6.31 -4.48
C SER A 34 -7.11 5.18 -4.04
N SER A 35 -6.63 4.41 -5.01
CA SER A 35 -5.63 3.38 -4.75
C SER A 35 -4.28 4.01 -4.41
N LEU A 36 -3.43 3.25 -3.70
CA LEU A 36 -2.08 3.71 -3.37
C LEU A 36 -1.14 3.40 -4.53
N LEU A 37 -0.43 4.42 -4.99
CA LEU A 37 0.55 4.31 -6.08
C LEU A 37 1.98 4.39 -5.52
N ALA A 38 2.90 3.72 -6.20
CA ALA A 38 4.32 3.70 -5.76
C ALA A 38 4.94 5.08 -5.70
N ILE A 39 4.52 6.00 -6.58
CA ILE A 39 5.09 7.34 -6.61
C ILE A 39 4.84 8.09 -5.30
N GLY A 40 3.81 7.72 -4.55
CA GLY A 40 3.51 8.33 -3.26
C GLY A 40 4.20 7.65 -2.08
N VAL A 41 4.97 6.60 -2.31
CA VAL A 41 5.65 5.87 -1.23
C VAL A 41 7.02 6.49 -0.98
N LYS A 42 7.27 6.93 0.25
CA LYS A 42 8.54 7.52 0.65
C LYS A 42 9.53 6.49 1.15
N SER A 43 9.06 5.57 2.01
CA SER A 43 9.91 4.55 2.60
C SER A 43 9.05 3.37 3.03
N ILE A 44 9.70 2.25 3.31
CA ILE A 44 9.03 1.06 3.81
C ILE A 44 9.77 0.52 5.02
N GLU A 45 9.06 -0.17 5.90
CA GLU A 45 9.63 -0.83 7.06
C GLU A 45 9.14 -2.26 7.12
N GLY A 46 10.03 -3.18 7.53
CA GLY A 46 9.70 -4.58 7.73
C GLY A 46 9.76 -5.41 6.47
N LYS A 47 9.47 -6.68 6.63
CA LYS A 47 9.45 -7.64 5.53
C LYS A 47 8.01 -8.06 5.29
N PHE A 48 7.61 -8.06 4.05
CA PHE A 48 6.25 -8.45 3.65
C PHE A 48 6.28 -9.05 2.26
N TYR A 49 5.25 -9.78 1.94
CA TYR A 49 5.14 -10.48 0.66
C TYR A 49 3.84 -10.09 -0.01
N ARG A 50 3.76 -10.37 -1.31
CA ARG A 50 2.55 -10.08 -2.08
C ARG A 50 1.34 -10.75 -1.42
N GLY A 51 0.29 -9.97 -1.21
CA GLY A 51 -0.92 -10.45 -0.55
C GLY A 51 -0.95 -10.24 0.95
N ASP A 52 0.17 -9.82 1.55
CA ASP A 52 0.22 -9.51 2.97
C ASP A 52 -0.50 -8.20 3.26
N THR A 53 -1.08 -8.11 4.46
CA THR A 53 -1.68 -6.87 4.93
C THR A 53 -0.59 -6.01 5.57
N VAL A 54 -0.50 -4.77 5.10
CA VAL A 54 0.48 -3.80 5.61
C VAL A 54 -0.23 -2.57 6.15
N LEU A 55 0.47 -1.84 7.02
CA LEU A 55 -0.01 -0.57 7.55
C LEU A 55 0.46 0.57 6.65
N ILE A 56 -0.39 1.55 6.46
CA ILE A 56 -0.04 2.75 5.69
C ILE A 56 0.02 3.92 6.66
N HIS A 57 1.18 4.55 6.75
CA HIS A 57 1.42 5.67 7.67
C HIS A 57 1.73 6.95 6.91
N TYR A 58 1.20 8.04 7.43
CA TYR A 58 1.57 9.38 7.02
C TYR A 58 1.95 10.16 8.27
N LYS A 59 3.18 10.69 8.31
CA LYS A 59 3.71 11.39 9.48
C LYS A 59 3.58 10.56 10.76
N LYS A 60 3.93 9.28 10.65
CA LYS A 60 3.90 8.31 11.77
C LYS A 60 2.50 8.00 12.31
N LYS A 61 1.46 8.40 11.58
CA LYS A 61 0.08 8.11 11.96
C LYS A 61 -0.52 7.09 10.99
N GLU A 62 -1.15 6.05 11.53
CA GLU A 62 -1.80 5.06 10.70
C GLU A 62 -3.02 5.66 9.99
N LEU A 63 -3.02 5.59 8.66
CA LEU A 63 -4.15 6.06 7.85
C LEU A 63 -5.00 4.91 7.33
N ALA A 64 -4.39 3.78 7.05
CA ALA A 64 -5.10 2.68 6.39
C ALA A 64 -4.34 1.36 6.57
N ARG A 65 -5.00 0.28 6.23
CA ARG A 65 -4.42 -1.05 6.12
C ARG A 65 -4.84 -1.63 4.78
N GLY A 66 -3.98 -2.39 4.16
CA GLY A 66 -4.32 -2.96 2.87
C GLY A 66 -3.46 -4.13 2.47
N MET A 67 -3.95 -4.88 1.48
CA MET A 67 -3.21 -6.01 0.91
C MET A 67 -2.31 -5.48 -0.20
N ILE A 68 -1.01 -5.67 -0.05
CA ILE A 68 -0.02 -5.13 -0.97
C ILE A 68 0.20 -6.07 -2.16
N ASN A 69 0.45 -5.47 -3.33
CA ASN A 69 0.63 -6.22 -4.57
C ASN A 69 2.07 -6.58 -4.88
N TYR A 70 3.02 -6.05 -4.13
CA TYR A 70 4.45 -6.27 -4.35
C TYR A 70 5.13 -6.63 -3.03
N ASP A 71 6.19 -7.42 -3.08
CA ASP A 71 6.94 -7.76 -1.86
C ASP A 71 7.89 -6.61 -1.47
N PHE A 72 8.54 -6.75 -0.32
CA PHE A 72 9.38 -5.68 0.21
C PHE A 72 10.60 -5.40 -0.66
N LYS A 73 11.14 -6.42 -1.34
CA LYS A 73 12.29 -6.25 -2.22
C LYS A 73 11.90 -5.46 -3.47
N GLU A 74 10.75 -5.80 -4.02
CA GLU A 74 10.20 -5.09 -5.18
C GLU A 74 9.88 -3.64 -4.81
N MET A 75 9.25 -3.44 -3.64
CA MET A 75 8.91 -2.10 -3.18
C MET A 75 10.13 -1.21 -2.96
N GLU A 76 11.24 -1.78 -2.50
CA GLU A 76 12.48 -1.01 -2.36
C GLU A 76 12.94 -0.44 -3.71
N GLN A 77 12.69 -1.17 -4.79
CA GLN A 77 13.10 -0.74 -6.12
C GLN A 77 12.13 0.26 -6.76
N ILE A 78 10.82 0.11 -6.50
CA ILE A 78 9.80 0.91 -7.20
C ILE A 78 9.22 2.05 -6.37
N LYS A 79 9.51 2.14 -5.09
CA LYS A 79 8.99 3.24 -4.26
C LYS A 79 9.44 4.59 -4.85
N GLY A 80 8.48 5.50 -4.94
CA GLY A 80 8.74 6.81 -5.52
C GLY A 80 8.80 6.83 -7.05
N GLN A 81 8.61 5.68 -7.70
CA GLN A 81 8.67 5.57 -9.16
C GLN A 81 7.26 5.53 -9.74
N LYS A 82 7.14 5.93 -11.00
CA LYS A 82 5.88 5.83 -11.72
C LYS A 82 5.66 4.40 -12.21
N SER A 83 4.40 3.97 -12.28
CA SER A 83 4.06 2.60 -12.72
C SER A 83 4.56 2.30 -14.12
N LYS A 84 4.63 3.28 -14.99
CA LYS A 84 5.17 3.11 -16.36
C LYS A 84 6.62 2.67 -16.39
N ASP A 85 7.35 2.89 -15.29
CA ASP A 85 8.78 2.54 -15.20
C ASP A 85 9.01 1.17 -14.57
N PHE A 86 7.96 0.51 -14.08
CA PHE A 86 8.10 -0.76 -13.35
C PHE A 86 8.72 -1.86 -14.19
N SER A 87 8.33 -1.98 -15.47
CA SER A 87 8.87 -3.05 -16.30
C SER A 87 10.37 -2.90 -16.53
N GLY A 88 10.87 -1.66 -16.60
CA GLY A 88 12.31 -1.41 -16.72
C GLY A 88 13.08 -1.67 -15.43
N ILE A 89 12.42 -1.49 -14.29
CA ILE A 89 13.05 -1.67 -12.97
C ILE A 89 13.00 -3.13 -12.53
N LEU A 90 11.83 -3.75 -12.63
CA LEU A 90 11.59 -5.10 -12.13
C LEU A 90 11.69 -6.18 -13.20
N GLY A 91 11.58 -5.80 -14.47
CA GLY A 91 11.50 -6.76 -15.58
C GLY A 91 10.08 -7.29 -15.82
N PHE A 92 9.10 -6.82 -15.04
CA PHE A 92 7.69 -7.23 -15.17
C PHE A 92 6.81 -6.18 -14.51
N VAL A 93 5.51 -6.25 -14.78
CA VAL A 93 4.49 -5.43 -14.10
C VAL A 93 3.37 -6.36 -13.66
N ARG A 94 3.00 -6.31 -12.36
CA ARG A 94 1.82 -7.03 -11.88
C ARG A 94 0.62 -6.12 -11.96
N GLU A 95 0.65 -5.06 -11.14
CA GLU A 95 -0.42 -4.09 -11.03
C GLU A 95 0.20 -2.69 -11.09
N ASP A 96 -0.56 -1.72 -11.58
CA ASP A 96 -0.11 -0.33 -11.53
C ASP A 96 -0.17 0.23 -10.12
N GLU A 97 -1.14 -0.24 -9.33
CA GLU A 97 -1.31 0.20 -7.94
C GLU A 97 -0.53 -0.71 -7.00
N ILE A 98 0.05 -0.12 -5.97
CA ILE A 98 0.71 -0.85 -4.89
C ILE A 98 -0.35 -1.55 -4.04
N ILE A 99 -1.43 -0.84 -3.73
CA ILE A 99 -2.59 -1.38 -3.01
C ILE A 99 -3.83 -0.85 -3.71
N HIS A 100 -4.65 -1.75 -4.23
CA HIS A 100 -5.89 -1.36 -4.87
C HIS A 100 -6.89 -0.86 -3.83
N LYS A 101 -7.68 0.15 -4.17
CA LYS A 101 -8.65 0.74 -3.25
C LYS A 101 -9.62 -0.28 -2.65
N ASP A 102 -9.97 -1.33 -3.41
CA ASP A 102 -10.88 -2.38 -2.95
C ASP A 102 -10.21 -3.33 -1.95
N ASN A 103 -8.89 -3.29 -1.86
CA ASN A 103 -8.10 -4.10 -0.94
C ASN A 103 -7.57 -3.29 0.23
N MET A 104 -8.19 -2.17 0.52
CA MET A 104 -7.70 -1.24 1.53
C MET A 104 -8.85 -0.77 2.43
N VAL A 105 -8.55 -0.63 3.73
CA VAL A 105 -9.49 -0.11 4.72
C VAL A 105 -8.85 1.11 5.35
N THR A 106 -9.55 2.24 5.27
CA THR A 106 -9.05 3.48 5.86
C THR A 106 -9.26 3.45 7.37
N SER A 107 -8.21 3.78 8.12
CA SER A 107 -8.27 3.90 9.57
C SER A 107 -8.97 5.20 9.96
N ARG A 108 -9.56 5.21 11.13
CA ARG A 108 -10.28 6.37 11.66
C ARG A 108 -9.71 6.82 12.96
#